data_0b39b5af7f38956bad5bd1982942619b
#
_entry.id   0b39b5af7f38956bad5bd1982942619b
#
_cell.length_a   1.000
_cell.length_b   1.000
_cell.length_c   1.000
_cell.angle_alpha   90.00
_cell.angle_beta   90.00
_cell.angle_gamma   90.00
#
_symmetry.space_group_name_H-M   'P 1'
#
loop_
_entity.id
_entity.type
_entity.pdbx_description
1 polymer ?
#
loop_
_entity_poly.entity_id
_entity_poly.type
_entity_poly.pdbx_seq_one_letter_code
_entity_poly.pdbx_strand_id
1 'polypeptide(L)'
;MYKLSSKLVIEGAILLLSILVSCSDDKEKKTVVCWGDSLTASHTNVGGNGIKQFLKETFMGDDSYPGVLQDLMGDGYDVVNCGVGGENTLTIMARQGAYPMILAHDVVLFKDEERKFDTFIGNNDIPTFISSYDHKSEVFPLLQGGFKEDACARVNPVLIDGKTIMLESQTKFWQNPNKKFEFEFNYLLTPKQKIEKTDTLRKGSIIKTQAMRQLRGAWCNVFFIGQNGGFKNAADLIRQVKAMIKYSRCKHYVVVSFHKPNGVMPTPKRMGEMEDSLQLAFGNSYINLRRHMVNRGLQEAGFVSTQEDKDSIRHGMVPPQLMVDGCHFKKEGYRIIAQLVKQKIDKFK
;
A
#
# COMPACT_ATOMS: atom_id res chain seq x y z
N MET A 1 10.91 -12.61 74.60
CA MET A 1 11.97 -12.20 73.66
C MET A 1 11.84 -13.08 72.40
N TYR A 2 11.12 -12.58 71.40
CA TYR A 2 10.94 -13.30 70.10
C TYR A 2 12.06 -12.87 69.16
N LYS A 3 12.91 -13.84 68.74
CA LYS A 3 13.88 -13.63 67.65
C LYS A 3 13.10 -13.64 66.30
N LEU A 4 12.89 -12.49 65.65
CA LEU A 4 12.49 -12.44 64.27
C LEU A 4 13.63 -12.98 63.38
N SER A 5 13.32 -13.96 62.57
CA SER A 5 14.28 -14.64 61.73
C SER A 5 14.69 -13.73 60.57
N SER A 6 16.00 -13.58 60.39
CA SER A 6 16.63 -12.79 59.32
C SER A 6 16.25 -13.20 57.88
N LYS A 7 15.56 -14.33 57.71
CA LYS A 7 15.05 -14.80 56.40
C LYS A 7 13.89 -13.97 55.86
N LEU A 8 13.01 -13.44 56.72
CA LEU A 8 11.82 -12.69 56.27
C LEU A 8 12.18 -11.29 55.72
N VAL A 9 13.31 -10.73 56.14
CA VAL A 9 13.78 -9.40 55.72
C VAL A 9 14.42 -9.46 54.34
N ILE A 10 15.07 -10.58 53.99
CA ILE A 10 15.73 -10.77 52.68
C ILE A 10 14.72 -11.07 51.58
N GLU A 11 13.66 -11.85 51.84
CA GLU A 11 12.59 -12.10 50.86
C GLU A 11 11.75 -10.86 50.58
N GLY A 12 11.50 -10.00 51.56
CA GLY A 12 10.81 -8.73 51.38
C GLY A 12 11.61 -7.71 50.55
N ALA A 13 12.95 -7.70 50.68
CA ALA A 13 13.80 -6.80 49.91
C ALA A 13 13.97 -7.24 48.45
N ILE A 14 13.96 -8.55 48.16
CA ILE A 14 14.02 -9.09 46.79
C ILE A 14 12.70 -8.86 46.06
N LEU A 15 11.57 -8.94 46.74
CA LEU A 15 10.27 -8.65 46.17
C LEU A 15 10.07 -7.15 45.84
N LEU A 16 10.64 -6.25 46.66
CA LEU A 16 10.61 -4.81 46.36
C LEU A 16 11.58 -4.41 45.23
N LEU A 17 12.69 -5.11 45.05
CA LEU A 17 13.62 -4.85 43.94
C LEU A 17 13.10 -5.35 42.61
N SER A 18 12.25 -6.41 42.58
CA SER A 18 11.64 -6.90 41.34
C SER A 18 10.49 -6.03 40.82
N ILE A 19 9.92 -5.18 41.66
CA ILE A 19 8.85 -4.23 41.26
C ILE A 19 9.42 -2.93 40.65
N LEU A 20 10.70 -2.62 40.91
CA LEU A 20 11.35 -1.41 40.41
C LEU A 20 12.03 -1.55 39.03
N VAL A 21 12.05 -2.76 38.45
CA VAL A 21 12.72 -3.01 37.15
C VAL A 21 11.72 -3.09 35.98
N SER A 22 10.43 -2.88 36.20
CA SER A 22 9.39 -2.97 35.15
C SER A 22 8.67 -1.65 34.88
N CYS A 23 9.37 -0.54 34.93
CA CYS A 23 8.94 0.69 34.25
C CYS A 23 9.96 1.04 33.18
N SER A 24 10.10 0.20 32.16
CA SER A 24 10.46 0.72 30.85
C SER A 24 9.27 1.58 30.40
N ASP A 25 9.46 2.87 30.29
CA ASP A 25 8.60 3.77 29.54
C ASP A 25 8.64 3.31 28.08
N ASP A 26 7.96 2.21 27.76
CA ASP A 26 7.61 1.84 26.40
C ASP A 26 6.59 2.89 25.90
N LYS A 27 7.12 4.05 25.56
CA LYS A 27 6.31 5.05 24.82
C LYS A 27 5.77 4.35 23.60
N GLU A 28 4.45 4.24 23.54
CA GLU A 28 3.75 3.65 22.40
C GLU A 28 4.27 4.27 21.10
N LYS A 29 4.82 3.42 20.22
CA LYS A 29 5.39 3.87 18.95
C LYS A 29 4.32 4.52 18.09
N LYS A 30 4.66 5.61 17.44
CA LYS A 30 3.76 6.28 16.48
C LYS A 30 3.74 5.53 15.17
N THR A 31 2.61 4.93 14.82
CA THR A 31 2.45 4.20 13.56
C THR A 31 2.27 5.16 12.39
N VAL A 32 3.11 5.00 11.35
CA VAL A 32 3.04 5.70 10.07
C VAL A 32 2.71 4.68 8.98
N VAL A 33 1.56 4.78 8.33
CA VAL A 33 1.15 3.84 7.29
C VAL A 33 1.34 4.45 5.91
N CYS A 34 2.13 3.80 5.06
CA CYS A 34 2.44 4.24 3.70
C CYS A 34 1.61 3.46 2.67
N TRP A 35 0.57 4.10 2.14
CA TRP A 35 -0.31 3.54 1.11
C TRP A 35 0.18 3.91 -0.28
N GLY A 36 0.20 2.93 -1.19
CA GLY A 36 0.56 3.18 -2.58
C GLY A 36 0.66 1.92 -3.43
N ASP A 37 1.22 2.10 -4.59
CA ASP A 37 1.49 1.07 -5.60
C ASP A 37 2.96 0.57 -5.55
N SER A 38 3.53 0.21 -6.71
CA SER A 38 4.94 -0.23 -6.80
C SER A 38 5.95 0.83 -6.35
N LEU A 39 5.62 2.12 -6.45
CA LEU A 39 6.48 3.20 -5.95
C LEU A 39 6.57 3.22 -4.42
N THR A 40 5.65 2.56 -3.73
CA THR A 40 5.64 2.40 -2.27
C THR A 40 6.10 1.00 -1.85
N ALA A 41 5.71 -0.04 -2.59
CA ALA A 41 5.91 -1.44 -2.23
C ALA A 41 7.37 -1.83 -2.03
N SER A 42 8.29 -1.29 -2.81
CA SER A 42 9.57 -1.90 -3.12
C SER A 42 9.47 -3.09 -4.09
N HIS A 43 10.51 -3.26 -4.88
CA HIS A 43 10.56 -4.29 -5.91
C HIS A 43 10.70 -5.73 -5.38
N THR A 44 10.97 -5.90 -4.10
CA THR A 44 11.10 -7.22 -3.45
C THR A 44 9.77 -7.96 -3.34
N ASN A 45 8.65 -7.25 -3.46
CA ASN A 45 7.30 -7.82 -3.29
C ASN A 45 6.57 -8.09 -4.61
N VAL A 46 7.25 -7.98 -5.74
CA VAL A 46 6.65 -8.28 -7.03
C VAL A 46 7.05 -9.66 -7.54
N GLY A 47 6.16 -10.57 -7.49
CA GLY A 47 5.88 -11.61 -8.35
C GLY A 47 6.67 -12.89 -8.47
N GLY A 48 6.10 -13.92 -8.99
CA GLY A 48 6.54 -15.30 -9.26
C GLY A 48 8.01 -15.50 -9.70
N ASN A 49 8.54 -16.71 -9.58
CA ASN A 49 9.98 -16.99 -9.62
C ASN A 49 10.75 -16.40 -10.82
N GLY A 50 10.17 -16.28 -12.01
CA GLY A 50 10.84 -15.67 -13.17
C GLY A 50 10.85 -14.14 -13.13
N ILE A 51 9.77 -13.53 -12.67
CA ILE A 51 9.67 -12.07 -12.49
C ILE A 51 10.48 -11.63 -11.27
N LYS A 52 10.51 -12.43 -10.19
CA LYS A 52 11.36 -12.16 -9.00
C LYS A 52 12.84 -12.09 -9.36
N GLN A 53 13.33 -12.98 -10.22
CA GLN A 53 14.73 -12.98 -10.63
C GLN A 53 15.04 -11.75 -11.49
N PHE A 54 14.18 -11.43 -12.46
CA PHE A 54 14.32 -10.24 -13.31
C PHE A 54 14.31 -8.95 -12.46
N LEU A 55 13.37 -8.84 -11.53
CA LEU A 55 13.25 -7.66 -10.68
C LEU A 55 14.38 -7.58 -9.64
N LYS A 56 14.83 -8.71 -9.07
CA LYS A 56 15.97 -8.75 -8.16
C LYS A 56 17.27 -8.33 -8.84
N GLU A 57 17.43 -8.67 -10.10
CA GLU A 57 18.61 -8.28 -10.89
C GLU A 57 18.53 -6.82 -11.34
N THR A 58 17.34 -6.29 -11.57
CA THR A 58 17.12 -4.92 -12.05
C THR A 58 17.01 -3.92 -10.88
N PHE A 59 16.49 -4.36 -9.73
CA PHE A 59 16.16 -3.51 -8.60
C PHE A 59 16.77 -4.10 -7.32
N MET A 60 17.90 -3.58 -6.92
CA MET A 60 18.63 -4.08 -5.74
C MET A 60 18.04 -3.57 -4.41
N GLY A 61 17.54 -4.48 -3.58
CA GLY A 61 17.40 -4.31 -2.14
C GLY A 61 16.12 -3.65 -1.60
N ASP A 62 16.03 -3.59 -0.28
CA ASP A 62 14.96 -3.00 0.54
C ASP A 62 14.90 -1.45 0.49
N ASP A 63 15.39 -0.83 -0.58
CA ASP A 63 15.50 0.62 -0.73
C ASP A 63 14.15 1.31 -1.05
N SER A 64 13.03 0.74 -0.64
CA SER A 64 11.73 1.42 -0.72
C SER A 64 11.72 2.66 0.17
N TYR A 65 10.99 3.71 -0.24
CA TYR A 65 10.94 4.91 0.60
C TYR A 65 10.37 4.65 2.01
N PRO A 66 9.41 3.73 2.26
CA PRO A 66 8.98 3.40 3.62
C PRO A 66 10.09 2.77 4.47
N GLY A 67 10.92 1.90 3.89
CA GLY A 67 12.09 1.35 4.60
C GLY A 67 13.10 2.43 4.98
N VAL A 68 13.49 3.27 4.02
CA VAL A 68 14.36 4.42 4.27
C VAL A 68 13.72 5.40 5.28
N LEU A 69 12.40 5.59 5.20
CA LEU A 69 11.68 6.45 6.17
C LEU A 69 11.75 5.86 7.59
N GLN A 70 11.63 4.54 7.76
CA GLN A 70 11.80 3.88 9.06
C GLN A 70 13.17 4.21 9.67
N ASP A 71 14.24 4.06 8.88
CA ASP A 71 15.61 4.36 9.32
C ASP A 71 15.75 5.83 9.73
N LEU A 72 15.17 6.74 8.97
CA LEU A 72 15.19 8.18 9.25
C LEU A 72 14.36 8.59 10.46
N MET A 73 13.30 7.86 10.78
CA MET A 73 12.38 8.17 11.88
C MET A 73 12.83 7.57 13.21
N GLY A 74 13.61 6.49 13.18
CA GLY A 74 14.14 5.79 14.36
C GLY A 74 13.07 5.03 15.17
N ASP A 75 13.46 4.59 16.37
CA ASP A 75 12.71 3.62 17.17
C ASP A 75 11.38 4.14 17.75
N GLY A 76 11.17 5.45 17.77
CA GLY A 76 9.92 6.07 18.23
C GLY A 76 8.74 5.91 17.26
N TYR A 77 8.99 5.32 16.09
CA TYR A 77 8.01 5.15 15.03
C TYR A 77 8.00 3.71 14.51
N ASP A 78 6.85 3.31 14.00
CA ASP A 78 6.63 2.06 13.27
C ASP A 78 6.09 2.41 11.88
N VAL A 79 6.95 2.31 10.85
CA VAL A 79 6.60 2.64 9.47
C VAL A 79 6.11 1.39 8.75
N VAL A 80 4.83 1.35 8.49
CA VAL A 80 4.16 0.21 7.86
C VAL A 80 4.07 0.45 6.36
N ASN A 81 4.79 -0.37 5.58
CA ASN A 81 4.67 -0.39 4.13
C ASN A 81 3.38 -1.10 3.73
N CYS A 82 2.48 -0.38 3.05
CA CYS A 82 1.25 -0.88 2.44
C CYS A 82 1.22 -0.60 0.93
N GLY A 83 2.38 -0.63 0.27
CA GLY A 83 2.49 -0.57 -1.18
C GLY A 83 2.19 -1.92 -1.82
N VAL A 84 1.52 -1.93 -2.98
CA VAL A 84 1.30 -3.12 -3.79
C VAL A 84 1.48 -2.79 -5.27
N GLY A 85 2.40 -3.48 -5.93
CA GLY A 85 2.72 -3.23 -7.33
C GLY A 85 1.50 -3.33 -8.25
N GLY A 86 1.36 -2.37 -9.18
CA GLY A 86 0.27 -2.36 -10.16
C GLY A 86 -1.08 -1.83 -9.66
N GLU A 87 -1.22 -1.55 -8.35
CA GLU A 87 -2.45 -0.97 -7.83
C GLU A 87 -2.74 0.42 -8.41
N ASN A 88 -3.99 0.65 -8.74
CA ASN A 88 -4.53 1.96 -9.03
C ASN A 88 -5.27 2.54 -7.81
N THR A 89 -5.79 3.75 -7.90
CA THR A 89 -6.44 4.40 -6.76
C THR A 89 -7.68 3.64 -6.27
N LEU A 90 -8.45 3.00 -7.15
CA LEU A 90 -9.65 2.24 -6.77
C LEU A 90 -9.28 0.99 -5.96
N THR A 91 -8.23 0.28 -6.38
CA THR A 91 -7.77 -0.94 -5.69
C THR A 91 -7.14 -0.60 -4.35
N ILE A 92 -6.34 0.48 -4.26
CA ILE A 92 -5.79 0.96 -2.98
C ILE A 92 -6.92 1.36 -2.01
N MET A 93 -7.94 2.12 -2.48
CA MET A 93 -9.10 2.48 -1.67
C MET A 93 -9.90 1.25 -1.20
N ALA A 94 -10.05 0.27 -2.07
CA ALA A 94 -10.78 -0.95 -1.77
C ALA A 94 -10.08 -1.75 -0.66
N ARG A 95 -8.78 -1.89 -0.74
CA ARG A 95 -7.95 -2.58 0.24
C ARG A 95 -7.87 -1.82 1.57
N GLN A 96 -7.72 -0.51 1.51
CA GLN A 96 -7.69 0.38 2.68
C GLN A 96 -9.05 0.46 3.38
N GLY A 97 -10.14 0.38 2.62
CA GLY A 97 -11.51 0.36 3.12
C GLY A 97 -12.30 1.66 2.97
N ALA A 98 -11.73 2.71 2.37
CA ALA A 98 -12.48 3.96 2.11
C ALA A 98 -13.67 3.69 1.18
N TYR A 99 -13.44 2.86 0.17
CA TYR A 99 -14.46 2.28 -0.69
C TYR A 99 -14.14 0.79 -0.87
N PRO A 100 -14.60 -0.08 0.04
CA PRO A 100 -14.21 -1.47 0.07
C PRO A 100 -14.62 -2.24 -1.19
N MET A 101 -13.95 -3.37 -1.42
CA MET A 101 -14.44 -4.37 -2.36
C MET A 101 -15.76 -4.92 -1.88
N ILE A 102 -16.67 -5.18 -2.81
CA ILE A 102 -17.94 -5.86 -2.56
C ILE A 102 -18.13 -7.01 -3.55
N LEU A 103 -18.90 -8.02 -3.17
CA LEU A 103 -19.30 -9.09 -4.07
C LEU A 103 -20.29 -8.56 -5.11
N ALA A 104 -20.04 -8.82 -6.38
CA ALA A 104 -20.93 -8.43 -7.48
C ALA A 104 -22.12 -9.37 -7.64
N HIS A 105 -22.03 -10.59 -7.11
CA HIS A 105 -23.07 -11.63 -7.12
C HIS A 105 -22.97 -12.50 -5.86
N ASP A 106 -24.01 -13.33 -5.64
CA ASP A 106 -24.01 -14.31 -4.56
C ASP A 106 -22.92 -15.38 -4.80
N VAL A 107 -22.28 -15.82 -3.71
CA VAL A 107 -21.26 -16.85 -3.74
C VAL A 107 -21.64 -17.96 -2.78
N VAL A 108 -21.90 -19.16 -3.31
CA VAL A 108 -22.27 -20.32 -2.51
C VAL A 108 -21.04 -21.03 -1.97
N LEU A 109 -20.94 -21.17 -0.66
CA LEU A 109 -19.96 -21.99 0.03
C LEU A 109 -20.58 -23.36 0.32
N PHE A 110 -20.06 -24.41 -0.31
CA PHE A 110 -20.53 -25.76 -0.05
C PHE A 110 -19.82 -26.36 1.16
N LYS A 111 -20.53 -27.25 1.82
CA LYS A 111 -19.98 -28.04 2.92
C LYS A 111 -18.74 -28.80 2.43
N ASP A 112 -17.65 -28.69 3.21
CA ASP A 112 -16.38 -29.42 3.01
C ASP A 112 -15.71 -29.22 1.62
N GLU A 113 -16.11 -28.17 0.85
CA GLU A 113 -15.52 -27.86 -0.44
C GLU A 113 -14.75 -26.54 -0.44
N GLU A 114 -13.61 -26.52 -1.14
CA GLU A 114 -12.91 -25.31 -1.54
C GLU A 114 -13.56 -24.73 -2.80
N ARG A 115 -13.81 -23.42 -2.83
CA ARG A 115 -14.38 -22.74 -3.99
C ARG A 115 -13.32 -21.98 -4.77
N LYS A 116 -13.27 -22.32 -6.07
CA LYS A 116 -12.56 -21.54 -7.08
C LYS A 116 -13.54 -20.59 -7.74
N PHE A 117 -13.12 -19.32 -7.87
CA PHE A 117 -13.85 -18.33 -8.65
C PHE A 117 -12.96 -17.86 -9.78
N ASP A 118 -13.49 -17.90 -10.97
CA ASP A 118 -12.92 -17.21 -12.10
C ASP A 118 -13.31 -15.74 -12.00
N THR A 119 -12.34 -14.86 -11.77
CA THR A 119 -12.59 -13.45 -11.59
C THR A 119 -12.63 -12.67 -12.90
N PHE A 120 -12.11 -13.23 -13.99
CA PHE A 120 -12.20 -12.60 -15.30
C PHE A 120 -13.54 -12.85 -15.97
N ILE A 121 -14.10 -14.01 -15.71
CA ILE A 121 -15.34 -14.43 -16.35
C ILE A 121 -16.23 -15.02 -15.24
N GLY A 122 -16.78 -14.14 -14.41
CA GLY A 122 -17.96 -14.54 -13.64
C GLY A 122 -19.00 -15.10 -14.61
N ASN A 123 -19.94 -15.91 -14.16
CA ASN A 123 -21.06 -16.30 -15.01
C ASN A 123 -21.61 -15.04 -15.69
N ASN A 124 -21.52 -14.94 -17.02
CA ASN A 124 -21.95 -13.84 -17.87
C ASN A 124 -21.05 -12.56 -17.85
N ASP A 125 -19.73 -12.68 -17.85
CA ASP A 125 -18.79 -11.55 -17.91
C ASP A 125 -18.89 -10.56 -16.73
N ILE A 126 -19.44 -10.95 -15.61
CA ILE A 126 -19.56 -10.11 -14.41
C ILE A 126 -18.40 -10.41 -13.47
N PRO A 127 -17.55 -9.42 -13.14
CA PRO A 127 -16.46 -9.63 -12.18
C PRO A 127 -16.99 -10.00 -10.80
N THR A 128 -16.27 -10.86 -10.08
CA THR A 128 -16.68 -11.31 -8.75
C THR A 128 -16.53 -10.20 -7.70
N PHE A 129 -15.49 -9.38 -7.85
CA PHE A 129 -15.17 -8.29 -6.92
C PHE A 129 -15.23 -6.96 -7.63
N ILE A 130 -16.04 -6.05 -7.12
CA ILE A 130 -16.19 -4.70 -7.67
C ILE A 130 -15.97 -3.63 -6.60
N SER A 131 -15.61 -2.44 -7.04
CA SER A 131 -15.46 -1.28 -6.17
C SER A 131 -16.83 -0.78 -5.69
N SER A 132 -16.96 -0.54 -4.39
CA SER A 132 -18.13 0.17 -3.86
C SER A 132 -18.15 1.66 -4.22
N TYR A 133 -17.09 2.19 -4.86
CA TYR A 133 -17.02 3.58 -5.32
C TYR A 133 -17.96 3.85 -6.48
N ASP A 134 -18.00 2.97 -7.45
CA ASP A 134 -18.81 3.11 -8.67
C ASP A 134 -19.71 1.91 -8.96
N HIS A 135 -19.64 0.87 -8.13
CA HIS A 135 -20.41 -0.38 -8.23
C HIS A 135 -20.26 -1.13 -9.56
N LYS A 136 -19.15 -0.90 -10.27
CA LYS A 136 -18.90 -1.53 -11.57
C LYS A 136 -17.45 -1.83 -11.87
N SER A 137 -16.52 -0.96 -11.45
CA SER A 137 -15.11 -1.19 -11.72
C SER A 137 -14.62 -2.41 -10.98
N GLU A 138 -14.04 -3.33 -11.71
CA GLU A 138 -13.39 -4.49 -11.14
C GLU A 138 -12.23 -4.04 -10.24
N VAL A 139 -12.18 -4.61 -9.05
CA VAL A 139 -11.06 -4.42 -8.11
C VAL A 139 -10.57 -5.79 -7.72
N PHE A 140 -9.34 -6.09 -8.10
CA PHE A 140 -8.72 -7.35 -7.73
C PHE A 140 -8.37 -7.34 -6.25
N PRO A 141 -8.64 -8.42 -5.50
CA PRO A 141 -8.03 -8.63 -4.20
C PRO A 141 -6.56 -8.98 -4.45
N LEU A 142 -5.75 -8.05 -4.48
CA LEU A 142 -4.38 -7.82 -4.88
C LEU A 142 -3.36 -8.84 -4.40
N LEU A 143 -3.55 -10.02 -4.87
CA LEU A 143 -2.63 -11.11 -4.75
C LEU A 143 -2.02 -11.30 -6.14
N GLN A 144 -1.15 -10.38 -6.53
CA GLN A 144 -0.52 -10.48 -7.84
C GLN A 144 0.31 -11.76 -7.92
N GLY A 145 0.03 -12.56 -8.93
CA GLY A 145 0.93 -13.56 -9.41
C GLY A 145 1.14 -14.79 -8.54
N GLY A 146 0.08 -15.37 -7.97
CA GLY A 146 0.18 -16.66 -7.28
C GLY A 146 0.87 -16.57 -5.91
N PHE A 147 0.83 -15.42 -5.27
CA PHE A 147 1.42 -15.23 -3.96
C PHE A 147 0.52 -15.74 -2.84
N LYS A 148 1.11 -16.59 -2.05
CA LYS A 148 0.71 -16.74 -0.65
C LYS A 148 1.18 -15.47 0.06
N GLU A 149 0.25 -14.60 0.43
CA GLU A 149 0.45 -13.42 1.25
C GLU A 149 1.61 -12.47 0.84
N ASP A 150 1.29 -11.40 0.17
CA ASP A 150 2.09 -10.19 0.23
C ASP A 150 1.83 -9.54 1.60
N ALA A 151 2.82 -9.58 2.49
CA ALA A 151 2.72 -8.99 3.82
C ALA A 151 2.39 -7.49 3.78
N CYS A 152 2.78 -6.78 2.71
CA CYS A 152 2.45 -5.37 2.49
C CYS A 152 0.99 -5.16 2.10
N ALA A 153 0.39 -6.10 1.38
CA ALA A 153 -1.00 -5.99 0.94
C ALA A 153 -1.99 -6.02 2.11
N ARG A 154 -1.69 -6.82 3.13
CA ARG A 154 -2.54 -7.01 4.33
C ARG A 154 -4.00 -7.28 3.98
N VAL A 155 -4.21 -8.14 2.99
CA VAL A 155 -5.55 -8.54 2.56
C VAL A 155 -6.07 -9.64 3.45
N ASN A 156 -5.32 -10.73 3.59
CA ASN A 156 -5.71 -11.94 4.27
C ASN A 156 -5.45 -11.94 5.79
N PRO A 157 -6.27 -12.67 6.55
CA PRO A 157 -7.56 -13.22 6.13
C PRO A 157 -8.61 -12.11 5.97
N VAL A 158 -9.52 -12.27 5.01
CA VAL A 158 -10.67 -11.37 4.87
C VAL A 158 -11.84 -11.83 5.74
N LEU A 159 -12.73 -10.87 6.06
CA LEU A 159 -14.00 -11.17 6.71
C LEU A 159 -15.13 -10.79 5.76
N ILE A 160 -15.99 -11.76 5.40
CA ILE A 160 -17.16 -11.59 4.52
C ILE A 160 -18.34 -12.22 5.22
N ASP A 161 -19.41 -11.48 5.43
CA ASP A 161 -20.63 -11.93 6.13
C ASP A 161 -20.36 -12.68 7.44
N GLY A 162 -19.41 -12.14 8.24
CA GLY A 162 -19.01 -12.75 9.52
C GLY A 162 -18.08 -13.97 9.40
N LYS A 163 -17.79 -14.44 8.20
CA LYS A 163 -16.90 -15.60 7.96
C LYS A 163 -15.48 -15.16 7.66
N THR A 164 -14.53 -15.82 8.29
CA THR A 164 -13.08 -15.63 8.03
C THR A 164 -12.67 -16.49 6.84
N ILE A 165 -12.21 -15.85 5.78
CA ILE A 165 -11.90 -16.50 4.51
C ILE A 165 -10.48 -16.14 4.09
N MET A 166 -9.73 -17.13 3.58
CA MET A 166 -8.48 -16.91 2.87
C MET A 166 -8.78 -16.72 1.39
N LEU A 167 -8.24 -15.65 0.82
CA LEU A 167 -8.21 -15.43 -0.61
C LEU A 167 -6.85 -15.85 -1.13
N GLU A 168 -6.83 -16.75 -2.11
CA GLU A 168 -5.61 -17.15 -2.81
C GLU A 168 -5.75 -16.83 -4.29
N SER A 169 -4.76 -16.18 -4.87
CA SER A 169 -4.71 -15.95 -6.32
C SER A 169 -4.00 -17.13 -6.99
N GLN A 170 -4.64 -17.71 -7.98
CA GLN A 170 -4.06 -18.71 -8.88
C GLN A 170 -3.94 -18.08 -10.27
N THR A 171 -3.02 -17.13 -10.41
CA THR A 171 -2.82 -16.45 -11.69
C THR A 171 -2.04 -17.34 -12.63
N LYS A 172 -2.59 -17.60 -13.81
CA LYS A 172 -1.86 -18.15 -14.94
C LYS A 172 -1.37 -17.02 -15.84
N PHE A 173 -0.22 -17.23 -16.39
CA PHE A 173 0.49 -16.27 -17.20
C PHE A 173 1.05 -16.98 -18.43
N TRP A 174 0.77 -16.47 -19.61
CA TRP A 174 1.32 -16.99 -20.85
C TRP A 174 1.56 -15.87 -21.87
N GLN A 175 2.39 -16.16 -22.84
CA GLN A 175 2.61 -15.27 -23.97
C GLN A 175 1.82 -15.82 -25.16
N ASN A 176 0.94 -14.99 -25.72
CA ASN A 176 0.19 -15.37 -26.90
C ASN A 176 1.08 -15.40 -28.17
N PRO A 177 0.60 -15.97 -29.32
CA PRO A 177 1.37 -16.01 -30.57
C PRO A 177 1.87 -14.63 -31.06
N ASN A 178 1.20 -13.55 -30.68
CA ASN A 178 1.58 -12.17 -31.00
C ASN A 178 2.58 -11.57 -30.02
N LYS A 179 3.21 -12.39 -29.17
CA LYS A 179 4.15 -11.98 -28.11
C LYS A 179 3.56 -11.01 -27.07
N LYS A 180 2.25 -10.90 -26.97
CA LYS A 180 1.58 -10.18 -25.88
C LYS A 180 1.39 -11.12 -24.69
N PHE A 181 1.62 -10.58 -23.50
CA PHE A 181 1.36 -11.31 -22.27
C PHE A 181 -0.13 -11.27 -21.95
N GLU A 182 -0.65 -12.43 -21.64
CA GLU A 182 -2.03 -12.62 -21.19
C GLU A 182 -2.03 -13.22 -19.80
N PHE A 183 -3.06 -12.88 -19.03
CA PHE A 183 -3.20 -13.28 -17.64
C PHE A 183 -4.60 -13.85 -17.42
N GLU A 184 -4.68 -14.93 -16.70
CA GLU A 184 -5.94 -15.46 -16.18
C GLU A 184 -5.84 -15.42 -14.66
N PHE A 185 -6.71 -14.63 -14.02
CA PHE A 185 -6.75 -14.51 -12.57
C PHE A 185 -7.89 -15.37 -12.01
N ASN A 186 -7.53 -16.40 -11.30
CA ASN A 186 -8.46 -17.23 -10.57
C ASN A 186 -8.25 -17.03 -9.08
N TYR A 187 -9.33 -16.90 -8.33
CA TYR A 187 -9.27 -16.80 -6.88
C TYR A 187 -9.93 -18.00 -6.23
N LEU A 188 -9.25 -18.53 -5.22
CA LEU A 188 -9.77 -19.55 -4.34
C LEU A 188 -10.21 -18.87 -3.04
N LEU A 189 -11.45 -19.10 -2.64
CA LEU A 189 -11.98 -18.66 -1.36
C LEU A 189 -12.04 -19.86 -0.41
N THR A 190 -11.14 -19.91 0.56
CA THR A 190 -11.05 -21.01 1.53
C THR A 190 -11.51 -20.51 2.90
N PRO A 191 -12.68 -20.93 3.39
CA PRO A 191 -13.10 -20.63 4.76
C PRO A 191 -12.10 -21.18 5.78
N LYS A 192 -11.68 -20.39 6.76
CA LYS A 192 -10.81 -20.86 7.85
C LYS A 192 -11.54 -21.80 8.82
N GLN A 193 -12.84 -21.69 8.88
CA GLN A 193 -13.70 -22.52 9.73
C GLN A 193 -14.41 -23.54 8.84
N LYS A 194 -14.56 -24.77 9.35
CA LYS A 194 -15.32 -25.78 8.66
C LYS A 194 -16.74 -25.31 8.36
N ILE A 195 -17.17 -25.46 7.12
CA ILE A 195 -18.54 -25.18 6.69
C ILE A 195 -19.37 -26.44 6.96
N GLU A 196 -20.15 -26.43 8.03
CA GLU A 196 -20.97 -27.59 8.44
C GLU A 196 -22.21 -27.79 7.56
N LYS A 197 -22.71 -26.72 6.97
CA LYS A 197 -23.83 -26.72 6.01
C LYS A 197 -23.57 -25.69 4.91
N THR A 198 -24.10 -25.96 3.72
CA THR A 198 -24.08 -25.00 2.60
C THR A 198 -24.56 -23.63 3.04
N ASP A 199 -23.82 -22.59 2.70
CA ASP A 199 -24.11 -21.22 3.05
C ASP A 199 -23.81 -20.28 1.87
N THR A 200 -24.29 -19.04 1.92
CA THR A 200 -24.15 -18.10 0.80
C THR A 200 -23.60 -16.78 1.30
N LEU A 201 -22.49 -16.34 0.70
CA LEU A 201 -22.02 -14.97 0.79
C LEU A 201 -22.86 -14.13 -0.18
N ARG A 202 -23.47 -13.07 0.32
CA ARG A 202 -24.47 -12.32 -0.45
C ARG A 202 -23.84 -11.27 -1.36
N LYS A 203 -24.45 -11.04 -2.51
CA LYS A 203 -24.18 -9.87 -3.36
C LYS A 203 -24.19 -8.59 -2.52
N GLY A 204 -23.21 -7.72 -2.78
CA GLY A 204 -23.03 -6.47 -2.04
C GLY A 204 -22.32 -6.60 -0.70
N SER A 205 -22.02 -7.84 -0.25
CA SER A 205 -21.25 -8.04 0.98
C SER A 205 -19.87 -7.44 0.88
N ILE A 206 -19.47 -6.73 1.94
CA ILE A 206 -18.16 -6.09 2.03
C ILE A 206 -17.09 -7.12 2.33
N ILE A 207 -16.01 -7.06 1.57
CA ILE A 207 -14.80 -7.86 1.80
C ILE A 207 -13.88 -7.06 2.70
N LYS A 208 -13.93 -7.35 4.00
CA LYS A 208 -13.13 -6.64 5.01
C LYS A 208 -11.72 -7.22 5.07
N THR A 209 -10.75 -6.49 4.54
CA THR A 209 -9.34 -6.89 4.54
C THR A 209 -8.72 -6.83 5.95
N GLN A 210 -7.54 -7.44 6.11
CA GLN A 210 -6.74 -7.30 7.32
C GLN A 210 -6.35 -5.82 7.56
N ALA A 211 -5.96 -5.11 6.50
CA ALA A 211 -5.61 -3.68 6.56
C ALA A 211 -6.74 -2.83 7.15
N MET A 212 -7.98 -3.05 6.72
CA MET A 212 -9.17 -2.35 7.26
C MET A 212 -9.36 -2.54 8.76
N ARG A 213 -8.93 -3.67 9.31
CA ARG A 213 -9.12 -4.04 10.72
C ARG A 213 -7.96 -3.59 11.61
N GLN A 214 -6.75 -3.47 11.08
CA GLN A 214 -5.53 -3.26 11.86
C GLN A 214 -4.94 -1.86 11.75
N LEU A 215 -5.16 -1.15 10.63
CA LEU A 215 -4.42 0.08 10.35
C LEU A 215 -5.25 1.35 10.50
N ARG A 216 -6.51 1.22 10.87
CA ARG A 216 -7.39 2.37 11.12
C ARG A 216 -7.02 3.04 12.43
N GLY A 217 -6.90 4.36 12.42
CA GLY A 217 -6.50 5.13 13.60
C GLY A 217 -4.99 5.29 13.76
N ALA A 218 -4.18 4.90 12.78
CA ALA A 218 -2.74 5.16 12.77
C ALA A 218 -2.43 6.65 13.02
N TRP A 219 -1.30 6.92 13.65
CA TRP A 219 -0.89 8.30 13.97
C TRP A 219 -0.74 9.17 12.71
N CYS A 220 -0.15 8.61 11.64
CA CYS A 220 -0.02 9.29 10.35
C CYS A 220 -0.27 8.32 9.19
N ASN A 221 -0.86 8.82 8.10
CA ASN A 221 -0.92 8.10 6.83
C ASN A 221 -0.22 8.89 5.73
N VAL A 222 0.56 8.18 4.91
CA VAL A 222 1.17 8.69 3.69
C VAL A 222 0.43 8.09 2.51
N PHE A 223 -0.14 8.91 1.64
CA PHE A 223 -0.86 8.49 0.44
C PHE A 223 -0.04 8.85 -0.80
N PHE A 224 0.71 7.88 -1.32
CA PHE A 224 1.42 8.02 -2.58
C PHE A 224 0.66 7.24 -3.66
N ILE A 225 -0.30 7.90 -4.28
CA ILE A 225 -1.28 7.27 -5.16
C ILE A 225 -1.49 8.06 -6.45
N GLY A 226 -1.99 7.38 -7.48
CA GLY A 226 -2.36 7.98 -8.76
C GLY A 226 -1.45 7.61 -9.93
N GLN A 227 -0.30 6.97 -9.68
CA GLN A 227 0.64 6.58 -10.74
C GLN A 227 -0.01 5.66 -11.77
N ASN A 228 -0.82 4.69 -11.33
CA ASN A 228 -1.50 3.72 -12.21
C ASN A 228 -2.95 4.11 -12.55
N GLY A 229 -3.32 5.37 -12.36
CA GLY A 229 -4.66 5.86 -12.68
C GLY A 229 -5.73 5.42 -11.65
N GLY A 230 -6.92 5.04 -12.14
CA GLY A 230 -8.08 4.72 -11.30
C GLY A 230 -8.91 5.94 -10.92
N PHE A 231 -8.68 7.08 -11.56
CA PHE A 231 -9.43 8.33 -11.40
C PHE A 231 -9.65 9.00 -12.76
N LYS A 232 -10.67 9.83 -12.85
CA LYS A 232 -11.06 10.50 -14.11
C LYS A 232 -10.35 11.84 -14.34
N ASN A 233 -10.11 12.59 -13.27
CA ASN A 233 -9.52 13.92 -13.29
C ASN A 233 -9.05 14.32 -11.88
N ALA A 234 -8.47 15.53 -11.74
CA ALA A 234 -7.99 16.04 -10.45
C ALA A 234 -9.06 16.05 -9.35
N ALA A 235 -10.27 16.49 -9.68
CA ALA A 235 -11.37 16.55 -8.70
C ALA A 235 -11.77 15.16 -8.20
N ASP A 236 -11.73 14.17 -9.08
CA ASP A 236 -12.00 12.78 -8.74
C ASP A 236 -10.90 12.21 -7.83
N LEU A 237 -9.64 12.40 -8.17
CA LEU A 237 -8.50 12.01 -7.35
C LEU A 237 -8.55 12.66 -5.95
N ILE A 238 -8.82 13.97 -5.89
CA ILE A 238 -8.95 14.70 -4.61
C ILE A 238 -10.08 14.11 -3.76
N ARG A 239 -11.22 13.77 -4.36
CA ARG A 239 -12.36 13.14 -3.66
C ARG A 239 -11.96 11.77 -3.11
N GLN A 240 -11.26 10.96 -3.88
CA GLN A 240 -10.76 9.64 -3.48
C GLN A 240 -9.78 9.76 -2.31
N VAL A 241 -8.78 10.63 -2.39
CA VAL A 241 -7.80 10.86 -1.30
C VAL A 241 -8.49 11.36 -0.03
N LYS A 242 -9.41 12.32 -0.15
CA LYS A 242 -10.19 12.81 1.00
C LYS A 242 -11.01 11.69 1.67
N ALA A 243 -11.57 10.78 0.88
CA ALA A 243 -12.28 9.62 1.41
C ALA A 243 -11.35 8.68 2.18
N MET A 244 -10.14 8.42 1.65
CA MET A 244 -9.11 7.61 2.33
C MET A 244 -8.66 8.25 3.65
N ILE A 245 -8.41 9.57 3.66
CA ILE A 245 -8.07 10.32 4.87
C ILE A 245 -9.19 10.20 5.91
N LYS A 246 -10.43 10.46 5.50
CA LYS A 246 -11.61 10.35 6.40
C LYS A 246 -11.77 8.94 6.96
N TYR A 247 -11.63 7.92 6.13
CA TYR A 247 -11.77 6.53 6.56
C TYR A 247 -10.67 6.11 7.54
N SER A 248 -9.42 6.50 7.28
CA SER A 248 -8.27 6.12 8.10
C SER A 248 -8.36 6.61 9.54
N ARG A 249 -9.12 7.68 9.82
CA ARG A 249 -9.18 8.34 11.14
C ARG A 249 -7.80 8.69 11.71
N CYS A 250 -6.82 8.91 10.82
CA CYS A 250 -5.48 9.30 11.24
C CYS A 250 -5.44 10.72 11.79
N LYS A 251 -4.52 10.95 12.73
CA LYS A 251 -4.30 12.30 13.27
C LYS A 251 -3.63 13.22 12.25
N HIS A 252 -2.70 12.65 11.48
CA HIS A 252 -1.90 13.37 10.50
C HIS A 252 -1.90 12.63 9.16
N TYR A 253 -1.66 13.37 8.08
CA TYR A 253 -1.50 12.76 6.76
C TYR A 253 -0.54 13.54 5.87
N VAL A 254 0.06 12.83 4.93
CA VAL A 254 0.88 13.35 3.83
C VAL A 254 0.33 12.81 2.52
N VAL A 255 0.22 13.65 1.50
CA VAL A 255 -0.17 13.26 0.15
C VAL A 255 1.02 13.47 -0.77
N VAL A 256 1.48 12.42 -1.43
CA VAL A 256 2.57 12.46 -2.41
C VAL A 256 1.98 12.32 -3.79
N SER A 257 2.30 13.25 -4.70
CA SER A 257 1.84 13.15 -6.09
C SER A 257 2.63 12.11 -6.87
N PHE A 258 1.99 11.59 -7.90
CA PHE A 258 2.64 10.83 -8.96
C PHE A 258 3.60 11.71 -9.78
N HIS A 259 4.52 11.08 -10.52
CA HIS A 259 5.42 11.80 -11.42
C HIS A 259 5.00 11.69 -12.90
N LYS A 260 4.31 10.62 -13.29
CA LYS A 260 3.78 10.39 -14.64
C LYS A 260 2.66 9.34 -14.57
N PRO A 261 1.39 9.73 -14.45
CA PRO A 261 0.31 8.76 -14.29
C PRO A 261 0.08 8.00 -15.59
N ASN A 262 -0.09 6.69 -15.47
CA ASN A 262 -0.39 5.83 -16.61
C ASN A 262 -1.79 6.11 -17.17
N GLY A 263 -1.88 6.32 -18.47
CA GLY A 263 -3.16 6.38 -19.20
C GLY A 263 -4.01 7.63 -19.03
N VAL A 264 -3.67 8.55 -18.13
CA VAL A 264 -4.56 9.68 -17.79
C VAL A 264 -4.06 11.03 -18.34
N MET A 265 -2.75 11.19 -18.57
CA MET A 265 -2.17 12.52 -18.78
C MET A 265 -1.10 12.57 -19.86
N PRO A 266 -1.39 13.16 -20.99
CA PRO A 266 -0.45 13.20 -22.09
C PRO A 266 0.49 14.41 -22.07
N THR A 267 0.20 15.50 -21.35
CA THR A 267 0.96 16.74 -21.51
C THR A 267 1.45 17.31 -20.17
N PRO A 268 2.67 17.90 -20.13
CA PRO A 268 3.21 18.56 -18.93
C PRO A 268 2.29 19.67 -18.38
N LYS A 269 1.57 20.38 -19.28
CA LYS A 269 0.61 21.42 -18.87
C LYS A 269 -0.51 20.83 -18.02
N ARG A 270 -1.19 19.77 -18.50
CA ARG A 270 -2.28 19.11 -17.75
C ARG A 270 -1.78 18.50 -16.43
N MET A 271 -0.55 17.99 -16.40
CA MET A 271 0.08 17.54 -15.15
C MET A 271 0.23 18.70 -14.18
N GLY A 272 0.73 19.85 -14.63
CA GLY A 272 0.87 21.05 -13.81
C GLY A 272 -0.48 21.53 -13.24
N GLU A 273 -1.52 21.58 -14.05
CA GLU A 273 -2.88 21.97 -13.61
C GLU A 273 -3.45 21.01 -12.55
N MET A 274 -3.19 19.71 -12.69
CA MET A 274 -3.58 18.72 -11.68
C MET A 274 -2.79 18.87 -10.39
N GLU A 275 -1.48 19.05 -10.46
CA GLU A 275 -0.62 19.29 -9.32
C GLU A 275 -1.01 20.55 -8.54
N ASP A 276 -1.36 21.62 -9.24
CA ASP A 276 -1.85 22.86 -8.62
C ASP A 276 -3.19 22.63 -7.91
N SER A 277 -4.08 21.82 -8.49
CA SER A 277 -5.33 21.43 -7.85
C SER A 277 -5.10 20.60 -6.58
N LEU A 278 -4.15 19.68 -6.61
CA LEU A 278 -3.75 18.88 -5.44
C LEU A 278 -3.09 19.76 -4.37
N GLN A 279 -2.22 20.69 -4.76
CA GLN A 279 -1.61 21.66 -3.85
C GLN A 279 -2.66 22.52 -3.15
N LEU A 280 -3.67 22.99 -3.88
CA LEU A 280 -4.77 23.77 -3.31
C LEU A 280 -5.61 22.92 -2.35
N ALA A 281 -5.85 21.66 -2.66
CA ALA A 281 -6.70 20.78 -1.87
C ALA A 281 -6.06 20.27 -0.57
N PHE A 282 -4.74 20.06 -0.55
CA PHE A 282 -4.02 19.43 0.55
C PHE A 282 -2.98 20.32 1.21
N GLY A 283 -2.69 21.49 0.64
CA GLY A 283 -1.85 22.54 1.25
C GLY A 283 -0.49 22.05 1.73
N ASN A 284 -0.20 22.29 3.01
CA ASN A 284 1.08 21.91 3.63
C ASN A 284 1.32 20.40 3.74
N SER A 285 0.28 19.57 3.64
CA SER A 285 0.39 18.12 3.67
C SER A 285 0.73 17.52 2.30
N TYR A 286 0.80 18.34 1.25
CA TYR A 286 1.09 17.87 -0.10
C TYR A 286 2.58 17.95 -0.44
N ILE A 287 3.05 16.95 -1.17
CA ILE A 287 4.39 16.88 -1.78
C ILE A 287 4.20 16.79 -3.30
N ASN A 288 4.56 17.85 -4.02
CA ASN A 288 4.63 17.82 -5.47
C ASN A 288 5.93 17.13 -5.90
N LEU A 289 5.87 15.80 -5.99
CA LEU A 289 7.05 14.98 -6.23
C LEU A 289 7.70 15.27 -7.57
N ARG A 290 6.92 15.32 -8.66
CA ARG A 290 7.46 15.55 -10.00
C ARG A 290 8.20 16.88 -10.07
N ARG A 291 7.59 17.99 -9.64
CA ARG A 291 8.24 19.32 -9.65
C ARG A 291 9.50 19.33 -8.78
N HIS A 292 9.47 18.65 -7.64
CA HIS A 292 10.64 18.56 -6.79
C HIS A 292 11.78 17.80 -7.49
N MET A 293 11.50 16.63 -8.06
CA MET A 293 12.49 15.81 -8.76
C MET A 293 13.07 16.50 -9.99
N VAL A 294 12.22 17.20 -10.77
CA VAL A 294 12.64 17.99 -11.94
C VAL A 294 13.58 19.12 -11.54
N ASN A 295 13.30 19.83 -10.45
CA ASN A 295 14.02 21.05 -10.09
C ASN A 295 15.25 20.78 -9.21
N ARG A 296 15.25 19.74 -8.38
CA ARG A 296 16.23 19.51 -7.32
C ARG A 296 16.76 18.08 -7.25
N GLY A 297 16.10 17.13 -7.90
CA GLY A 297 16.37 15.71 -7.70
C GLY A 297 17.81 15.31 -8.03
N LEU A 298 18.39 15.80 -9.13
CA LEU A 298 19.79 15.50 -9.48
C LEU A 298 20.78 16.09 -8.45
N GLN A 299 20.57 17.32 -8.01
CA GLN A 299 21.41 17.95 -7.00
C GLN A 299 21.37 17.18 -5.68
N GLU A 300 20.18 16.80 -5.22
CA GLU A 300 19.98 16.07 -3.96
C GLU A 300 20.49 14.61 -4.04
N ALA A 301 20.50 14.03 -5.25
CA ALA A 301 21.10 12.73 -5.53
C ALA A 301 22.63 12.78 -5.66
N GLY A 302 23.23 13.98 -5.81
CA GLY A 302 24.64 14.16 -6.05
C GLY A 302 25.06 13.85 -7.49
N PHE A 303 24.14 13.94 -8.45
CA PHE A 303 24.38 13.64 -9.85
C PHE A 303 24.69 14.89 -10.67
N VAL A 304 25.64 14.74 -11.61
CA VAL A 304 25.91 15.75 -12.63
C VAL A 304 24.92 15.52 -13.79
N SER A 305 24.21 16.57 -14.19
CA SER A 305 23.19 16.49 -15.24
C SER A 305 23.79 16.14 -16.60
N THR A 306 23.31 15.08 -17.22
CA THR A 306 23.61 14.70 -18.60
C THR A 306 22.81 15.53 -19.62
N GLN A 307 23.08 15.38 -20.92
CA GLN A 307 22.25 16.02 -21.94
C GLN A 307 20.81 15.48 -21.93
N GLU A 308 20.65 14.18 -21.73
CA GLU A 308 19.33 13.53 -21.64
C GLU A 308 18.50 14.04 -20.44
N ASP A 309 19.16 14.26 -19.28
CA ASP A 309 18.50 14.87 -18.12
C ASP A 309 18.04 16.30 -18.41
N LYS A 310 18.89 17.11 -19.05
CA LYS A 310 18.57 18.50 -19.44
C LYS A 310 17.37 18.53 -20.39
N ASP A 311 17.30 17.57 -21.30
CA ASP A 311 16.19 17.46 -22.26
C ASP A 311 14.91 17.06 -21.53
N SER A 312 14.97 16.09 -20.62
CA SER A 312 13.83 15.68 -19.79
C SER A 312 13.33 16.83 -18.89
N ILE A 313 14.24 17.54 -18.24
CA ILE A 313 13.92 18.70 -17.39
C ILE A 313 13.22 19.81 -18.18
N ARG A 314 13.71 20.13 -19.41
CA ARG A 314 13.05 21.10 -20.28
C ARG A 314 11.60 20.74 -20.61
N HIS A 315 11.30 19.47 -20.69
CA HIS A 315 9.94 18.96 -20.90
C HIS A 315 9.16 18.75 -19.60
N GLY A 316 9.69 19.17 -18.43
CA GLY A 316 9.06 19.00 -17.13
C GLY A 316 8.97 17.55 -16.68
N MET A 317 9.87 16.70 -17.17
CA MET A 317 9.94 15.28 -16.83
C MET A 317 11.05 15.00 -15.83
N VAL A 318 10.87 13.99 -14.99
CA VAL A 318 11.91 13.53 -14.05
C VAL A 318 13.17 13.11 -14.82
N PRO A 319 14.35 13.53 -14.38
CA PRO A 319 15.61 13.17 -15.01
C PRO A 319 15.84 11.65 -15.06
N PRO A 320 16.24 11.08 -16.21
CA PRO A 320 16.46 9.64 -16.35
C PRO A 320 17.50 9.06 -15.38
N GLN A 321 18.51 9.82 -14.98
CA GLN A 321 19.48 9.35 -13.98
C GLN A 321 18.86 8.96 -12.64
N LEU A 322 17.69 9.52 -12.28
CA LEU A 322 16.95 9.18 -11.05
C LEU A 322 16.08 7.94 -11.23
N MET A 323 15.91 7.44 -12.44
CA MET A 323 14.97 6.39 -12.79
C MET A 323 15.69 5.09 -13.14
N VAL A 324 15.07 3.95 -12.82
CA VAL A 324 15.49 2.63 -13.28
C VAL A 324 14.89 2.36 -14.66
N ASP A 325 13.63 2.74 -14.80
CA ASP A 325 12.83 2.65 -16.02
C ASP A 325 11.98 3.91 -16.18
N GLY A 326 10.99 3.91 -17.04
CA GLY A 326 10.11 5.07 -17.23
C GLY A 326 9.15 5.35 -16.06
N CYS A 327 9.16 4.53 -15.00
CA CYS A 327 8.22 4.59 -13.88
C CYS A 327 8.90 4.59 -12.51
N HIS A 328 9.88 3.72 -12.27
CA HIS A 328 10.42 3.45 -10.95
C HIS A 328 11.72 4.22 -10.68
N PHE A 329 11.85 4.69 -9.45
CA PHE A 329 13.04 5.43 -9.02
C PHE A 329 14.21 4.49 -8.69
N LYS A 330 15.43 4.99 -8.85
CA LYS A 330 16.61 4.41 -8.21
C LYS A 330 16.60 4.70 -6.70
N LYS A 331 17.49 4.06 -5.95
CA LYS A 331 17.63 4.24 -4.49
C LYS A 331 17.77 5.71 -4.07
N GLU A 332 18.47 6.51 -4.87
CA GLU A 332 18.65 7.95 -4.61
C GLU A 332 17.30 8.68 -4.66
N GLY A 333 16.46 8.35 -5.65
CA GLY A 333 15.10 8.90 -5.76
C GLY A 333 14.21 8.49 -4.59
N TYR A 334 14.23 7.22 -4.18
CA TYR A 334 13.48 6.77 -3.00
C TYR A 334 13.97 7.41 -1.70
N ARG A 335 15.27 7.63 -1.56
CA ARG A 335 15.82 8.38 -0.41
C ARG A 335 15.30 9.81 -0.37
N ILE A 336 15.25 10.51 -1.50
CA ILE A 336 14.67 11.85 -1.60
C ILE A 336 13.20 11.85 -1.19
N ILE A 337 12.41 10.87 -1.67
CA ILE A 337 10.99 10.73 -1.29
C ILE A 337 10.86 10.57 0.23
N ALA A 338 11.64 9.68 0.83
CA ALA A 338 11.62 9.45 2.28
C ALA A 338 11.96 10.73 3.07
N GLN A 339 12.98 11.48 2.64
CA GLN A 339 13.36 12.76 3.24
C GLN A 339 12.26 13.81 3.16
N LEU A 340 11.58 13.92 2.02
CA LEU A 340 10.45 14.83 1.83
C LEU A 340 9.26 14.47 2.73
N VAL A 341 8.94 13.17 2.84
CA VAL A 341 7.90 12.68 3.73
C VAL A 341 8.27 12.99 5.18
N LYS A 342 9.51 12.68 5.59
CA LYS A 342 10.00 12.99 6.94
C LYS A 342 9.87 14.48 7.27
N GLN A 343 10.29 15.37 6.35
CA GLN A 343 10.17 16.83 6.53
C GLN A 343 8.72 17.30 6.77
N LYS A 344 7.73 16.59 6.19
CA LYS A 344 6.31 16.86 6.47
C LYS A 344 5.92 16.36 7.85
N ILE A 345 6.33 15.15 8.19
CA ILE A 345 6.02 14.49 9.47
C ILE A 345 6.63 15.27 10.64
N ASP A 346 7.85 15.77 10.51
CA ASP A 346 8.53 16.56 11.55
C ASP A 346 7.76 17.85 11.93
N LYS A 347 6.85 18.32 11.07
CA LYS A 347 5.96 19.47 11.35
C LYS A 347 4.71 19.11 12.13
N PHE A 348 4.43 17.83 12.31
CA PHE A 348 3.29 17.36 13.09
C PHE A 348 3.68 17.26 14.57
N LYS A 349 3.52 18.37 15.29
CA LYS A 349 3.80 18.46 16.73
C LYS A 349 2.57 18.14 17.57
#